data_4918f8226a5914b84d4713004a0cc06e
#
_entry.id   4918f8226a5914b84d4713004a0cc06e
#
_cell.length_a   1.000
_cell.length_b   1.000
_cell.length_c   1.000
_cell.angle_alpha   90.00
_cell.angle_beta   90.00
_cell.angle_gamma   90.00
#
_symmetry.space_group_name_H-M   'P 1'
#
loop_
_entity.id
_entity.type
_entity.pdbx_description
1 polymer ?
#
loop_
_entity_poly.entity_id
_entity_poly.type
_entity_poly.pdbx_seq_one_letter_code
_entity_poly.pdbx_strand_id
1 'polypeptide(L)'
;MIVALFILILVCLALLFVIKAQNTKLAESRKSQSIKVAFLKGLSREIRTHLHSVSGMAEIISKEDLYLSKSEKRNITTQIKFNTSLISTLLDELSILSEEDGGHQLKDERFSPNILCQRCIDANLPYVHEGVRLSFRSELSDTVFVEADYHIIELIMNKLLAVSCQFTSKGEIILGCRRGDPSNLLVFYVQDSGGTTIPEDRKAELFKWFENPDEKSEPTEFDLSVAQRLARKVGGNLRYDESWTKGTRMEFIVPVR
;
A
#
# COMPACT_ATOMS: atom_id res chain seq x y z
N MET A 1 -19.08 -37.70 -49.00
CA MET A 1 -19.58 -37.94 -47.62
C MET A 1 -18.47 -37.76 -46.58
N ILE A 2 -17.32 -38.45 -46.68
CA ILE A 2 -16.19 -38.36 -45.72
C ILE A 2 -15.61 -36.94 -45.60
N VAL A 3 -15.38 -36.21 -46.71
CA VAL A 3 -14.84 -34.85 -46.72
C VAL A 3 -15.79 -33.87 -46.01
N ALA A 4 -17.09 -33.99 -46.23
CA ALA A 4 -18.10 -33.14 -45.58
C ALA A 4 -18.12 -33.36 -44.05
N LEU A 5 -17.97 -34.61 -43.61
CA LEU A 5 -17.89 -34.95 -42.20
C LEU A 5 -16.62 -34.37 -41.54
N PHE A 6 -15.49 -34.43 -42.24
CA PHE A 6 -14.22 -33.88 -41.77
C PHE A 6 -14.27 -32.35 -41.62
N ILE A 7 -14.88 -31.66 -42.60
CA ILE A 7 -15.08 -30.20 -42.54
C ILE A 7 -16.01 -29.86 -41.37
N LEU A 8 -17.07 -30.59 -41.11
CA LEU A 8 -18.00 -30.37 -40.01
C LEU A 8 -17.29 -30.54 -38.67
N ILE A 9 -16.43 -31.54 -38.50
CA ILE A 9 -15.64 -31.76 -37.28
C ILE A 9 -14.68 -30.58 -37.05
N LEU A 10 -13.97 -30.11 -38.10
CA LEU A 10 -13.08 -28.94 -37.99
C LEU A 10 -13.84 -27.68 -37.58
N VAL A 11 -15.02 -27.43 -38.14
CA VAL A 11 -15.84 -26.27 -37.78
C VAL A 11 -16.31 -26.40 -36.33
N CYS A 12 -16.74 -27.58 -35.88
CA CYS A 12 -17.13 -27.82 -34.48
C CYS A 12 -15.96 -27.57 -33.51
N LEU A 13 -14.74 -28.05 -33.84
CA LEU A 13 -13.55 -27.82 -33.04
C LEU A 13 -13.16 -26.33 -32.97
N ALA A 14 -13.25 -25.61 -34.10
CA ALA A 14 -13.02 -24.17 -34.14
C ALA A 14 -14.04 -23.40 -33.28
N LEU A 15 -15.31 -23.76 -33.35
CA LEU A 15 -16.37 -23.17 -32.53
C LEU A 15 -16.15 -23.43 -31.02
N LEU A 16 -15.79 -24.66 -30.67
CA LEU A 16 -15.47 -25.03 -29.28
C LEU A 16 -14.25 -24.20 -28.76
N PHE A 17 -13.24 -24.03 -29.60
CA PHE A 17 -12.08 -23.20 -29.26
C PHE A 17 -12.46 -21.73 -29.03
N VAL A 18 -13.29 -21.16 -29.91
CA VAL A 18 -13.77 -19.78 -29.78
C VAL A 18 -14.63 -19.61 -28.52
N ILE A 19 -15.56 -20.56 -28.26
CA ILE A 19 -16.39 -20.53 -27.04
C ILE A 19 -15.50 -20.60 -25.79
N LYS A 20 -14.51 -21.48 -25.78
CA LYS A 20 -13.58 -21.60 -24.64
C LYS A 20 -12.79 -20.30 -24.44
N ALA A 21 -12.28 -19.69 -25.52
CA ALA A 21 -11.56 -18.43 -25.47
C ALA A 21 -12.44 -17.25 -24.97
N GLN A 22 -13.72 -17.23 -25.38
CA GLN A 22 -14.68 -16.23 -24.88
C GLN A 22 -15.01 -16.43 -23.41
N ASN A 23 -15.21 -17.69 -22.99
CA ASN A 23 -15.50 -18.00 -21.60
C ASN A 23 -14.31 -17.66 -20.66
N THR A 24 -13.08 -17.88 -21.10
CA THR A 24 -11.89 -17.46 -20.32
C THR A 24 -11.82 -15.94 -20.19
N LYS A 25 -12.00 -15.18 -21.27
CA LYS A 25 -12.05 -13.72 -21.23
C LYS A 25 -13.18 -13.20 -20.34
N LEU A 26 -14.36 -13.82 -20.41
CA LEU A 26 -15.49 -13.42 -19.56
C LEU A 26 -15.21 -13.72 -18.08
N ALA A 27 -14.58 -14.85 -17.77
CA ALA A 27 -14.19 -15.20 -16.40
C ALA A 27 -13.14 -14.22 -15.85
N GLU A 28 -12.13 -13.86 -16.65
CA GLU A 28 -11.13 -12.83 -16.30
C GLU A 28 -11.76 -11.46 -16.06
N SER A 29 -12.67 -11.04 -16.94
CA SER A 29 -13.40 -9.77 -16.78
C SER A 29 -14.26 -9.76 -15.51
N ARG A 30 -14.98 -10.84 -15.22
CA ARG A 30 -15.77 -10.96 -13.98
C ARG A 30 -14.88 -10.94 -12.74
N LYS A 31 -13.73 -11.63 -12.78
CA LYS A 31 -12.76 -11.61 -11.69
C LYS A 31 -12.21 -10.19 -11.46
N SER A 32 -11.87 -9.47 -12.54
CA SER A 32 -11.42 -8.07 -12.44
C SER A 32 -12.49 -7.17 -11.83
N GLN A 33 -13.76 -7.31 -12.25
CA GLN A 33 -14.86 -6.54 -11.67
C GLN A 33 -15.10 -6.87 -10.19
N SER A 34 -15.06 -8.14 -9.80
CA SER A 34 -15.23 -8.53 -8.39
C SER A 34 -14.12 -7.95 -7.51
N ILE A 35 -12.88 -7.95 -7.99
CA ILE A 35 -11.74 -7.32 -7.33
C ILE A 35 -11.98 -5.81 -7.15
N LYS A 36 -12.44 -5.11 -8.19
CA LYS A 36 -12.75 -3.67 -8.10
C LYS A 36 -13.83 -3.38 -7.07
N VAL A 37 -14.91 -4.16 -7.05
CA VAL A 37 -16.00 -3.98 -6.08
C VAL A 37 -15.51 -4.26 -4.65
N ALA A 38 -14.73 -5.30 -4.45
CA ALA A 38 -14.15 -5.62 -3.15
C ALA A 38 -13.22 -4.50 -2.66
N PHE A 39 -12.38 -3.96 -3.55
CA PHE A 39 -11.51 -2.81 -3.29
C PHE A 39 -12.30 -1.58 -2.84
N LEU A 40 -13.33 -1.17 -3.60
CA LEU A 40 -14.16 -0.03 -3.25
C LEU A 40 -14.88 -0.21 -1.91
N LYS A 41 -15.32 -1.44 -1.60
CA LYS A 41 -15.91 -1.75 -0.28
C LYS A 41 -14.88 -1.62 0.84
N GLY A 42 -13.66 -2.14 0.64
CA GLY A 42 -12.58 -2.03 1.61
C GLY A 42 -12.22 -0.57 1.91
N LEU A 43 -11.95 0.22 0.87
CA LEU A 43 -11.67 1.66 1.01
C LEU A 43 -12.82 2.42 1.67
N SER A 44 -14.08 2.13 1.30
CA SER A 44 -15.22 2.78 1.92
C SER A 44 -15.32 2.48 3.42
N ARG A 45 -14.93 1.27 3.84
CA ARG A 45 -14.89 0.88 5.25
C ARG A 45 -13.75 1.63 5.97
N GLU A 46 -12.56 1.63 5.40
CA GLU A 46 -11.37 2.29 5.97
C GLU A 46 -11.60 3.80 6.12
N ILE A 47 -12.11 4.46 5.08
CA ILE A 47 -12.50 5.87 5.13
C ILE A 47 -13.53 6.11 6.24
N ARG A 48 -14.55 5.25 6.38
CA ARG A 48 -15.57 5.38 7.43
C ARG A 48 -14.97 5.25 8.83
N THR A 49 -14.02 4.31 9.03
CA THR A 49 -13.34 4.13 10.31
C THR A 49 -12.58 5.39 10.71
N HIS A 50 -11.81 5.97 9.79
CA HIS A 50 -11.08 7.21 10.06
C HIS A 50 -12.00 8.42 10.26
N LEU A 51 -13.10 8.52 9.50
CA LEU A 51 -14.12 9.56 9.70
C LEU A 51 -14.80 9.45 11.07
N HIS A 52 -15.13 8.24 11.53
CA HIS A 52 -15.70 8.02 12.86
C HIS A 52 -14.72 8.44 13.97
N SER A 53 -13.43 8.12 13.80
CA SER A 53 -12.38 8.55 14.72
C SER A 53 -12.28 10.08 14.77
N VAL A 54 -12.28 10.76 13.63
CA VAL A 54 -12.26 12.23 13.55
C VAL A 54 -13.50 12.82 14.22
N SER A 55 -14.70 12.28 13.92
CA SER A 55 -15.97 12.75 14.51
C SER A 55 -16.00 12.59 16.03
N GLY A 56 -15.58 11.42 16.55
CA GLY A 56 -15.53 11.17 17.99
C GLY A 56 -14.56 12.09 18.72
N MET A 57 -13.39 12.34 18.12
CA MET A 57 -12.40 13.27 18.68
C MET A 57 -12.89 14.72 18.64
N ALA A 58 -13.56 15.15 17.57
CA ALA A 58 -14.16 16.46 17.45
C ALA A 58 -15.28 16.66 18.50
N GLU A 59 -16.09 15.61 18.74
CA GLU A 59 -17.11 15.64 19.79
C GLU A 59 -16.50 15.80 21.19
N ILE A 60 -15.38 15.11 21.48
CA ILE A 60 -14.67 15.24 22.77
C ILE A 60 -14.20 16.69 22.97
N ILE A 61 -13.61 17.32 21.93
CA ILE A 61 -13.14 18.71 22.03
C ILE A 61 -14.30 19.71 22.20
N SER A 62 -15.46 19.42 21.64
CA SER A 62 -16.63 20.32 21.67
C SER A 62 -17.45 20.26 22.96
N LYS A 63 -17.18 19.28 23.85
CA LYS A 63 -17.86 19.17 25.14
C LYS A 63 -17.41 20.27 26.11
N GLU A 64 -18.30 21.19 26.43
CA GLU A 64 -18.02 22.31 27.33
C GLU A 64 -17.75 21.85 28.76
N ASP A 65 -18.39 20.76 29.21
CA ASP A 65 -18.24 20.20 30.55
C ASP A 65 -16.96 19.42 30.78
N LEU A 66 -16.18 19.15 29.70
CA LEU A 66 -14.94 18.37 29.76
C LEU A 66 -13.72 19.28 29.81
N TYR A 67 -13.11 19.35 31.02
CA TYR A 67 -11.83 20.06 31.12
C TYR A 67 -10.68 19.25 30.51
N LEU A 68 -10.19 19.68 29.36
CA LEU A 68 -9.04 19.09 28.70
C LEU A 68 -7.81 19.98 28.94
N SER A 69 -6.73 19.38 29.41
CA SER A 69 -5.42 20.00 29.49
C SER A 69 -4.90 20.39 28.10
N LYS A 70 -3.93 21.29 28.05
CA LYS A 70 -3.30 21.73 26.78
C LYS A 70 -2.63 20.56 26.04
N SER A 71 -2.07 19.59 26.77
CA SER A 71 -1.48 18.36 26.19
C SER A 71 -2.51 17.46 25.58
N GLU A 72 -3.64 17.21 26.28
CA GLU A 72 -4.73 16.38 25.76
C GLU A 72 -5.36 16.99 24.49
N LYS A 73 -5.62 18.31 24.49
CA LYS A 73 -6.11 19.02 23.29
C LYS A 73 -5.12 18.86 22.13
N ARG A 74 -3.83 18.97 22.39
CA ARG A 74 -2.79 18.80 21.36
C ARG A 74 -2.78 17.38 20.82
N ASN A 75 -2.85 16.36 21.68
CA ASN A 75 -2.92 14.96 21.28
C ASN A 75 -4.13 14.68 20.40
N ILE A 76 -5.33 15.10 20.83
CA ILE A 76 -6.55 14.91 20.05
C ILE A 76 -6.44 15.60 18.69
N THR A 77 -5.93 16.84 18.66
CA THR A 77 -5.72 17.56 17.39
C THR A 77 -4.74 16.83 16.46
N THR A 78 -3.67 16.26 17.01
CA THR A 78 -2.71 15.45 16.25
C THR A 78 -3.37 14.21 15.67
N GLN A 79 -4.18 13.51 16.45
CA GLN A 79 -4.91 12.33 16.00
C GLN A 79 -5.97 12.67 14.92
N ILE A 80 -6.66 13.81 15.02
CA ILE A 80 -7.57 14.29 13.98
C ILE A 80 -6.80 14.51 12.67
N LYS A 81 -5.66 15.23 12.74
CA LYS A 81 -4.83 15.47 11.56
C LYS A 81 -4.33 14.18 10.94
N PHE A 82 -3.92 13.20 11.75
CA PHE A 82 -3.47 11.90 11.28
C PHE A 82 -4.57 11.16 10.52
N ASN A 83 -5.75 10.99 11.13
CA ASN A 83 -6.86 10.31 10.47
C ASN A 83 -7.30 11.04 9.18
N THR A 84 -7.26 12.37 9.16
CA THR A 84 -7.55 13.16 7.95
C THR A 84 -6.49 12.92 6.86
N SER A 85 -5.22 12.85 7.23
CA SER A 85 -4.12 12.52 6.31
C SER A 85 -4.29 11.13 5.70
N LEU A 86 -4.66 10.13 6.51
CA LEU A 86 -4.95 8.77 6.03
C LEU A 86 -6.12 8.75 5.03
N ILE A 87 -7.19 9.50 5.31
CA ILE A 87 -8.32 9.62 4.35
C ILE A 87 -7.84 10.23 3.03
N SER A 88 -7.02 11.28 3.06
CA SER A 88 -6.47 11.87 1.84
C SER A 88 -5.64 10.86 1.05
N THR A 89 -4.77 10.11 1.71
CA THR A 89 -3.97 9.05 1.08
C THR A 89 -4.85 7.99 0.42
N LEU A 90 -5.93 7.55 1.10
CA LEU A 90 -6.87 6.57 0.52
C LEU A 90 -7.60 7.10 -0.71
N LEU A 91 -7.92 8.41 -0.75
CA LEU A 91 -8.52 9.04 -1.92
C LEU A 91 -7.53 9.14 -3.09
N ASP A 92 -6.27 9.45 -2.82
CA ASP A 92 -5.20 9.48 -3.83
C ASP A 92 -4.96 8.07 -4.40
N GLU A 93 -4.88 7.05 -3.53
CA GLU A 93 -4.79 5.64 -3.91
C GLU A 93 -5.97 5.24 -4.81
N LEU A 94 -7.20 5.63 -4.44
CA LEU A 94 -8.40 5.38 -5.23
C LEU A 94 -8.31 6.04 -6.62
N SER A 95 -7.88 7.30 -6.68
CA SER A 95 -7.73 8.04 -7.94
C SER A 95 -6.76 7.31 -8.87
N ILE A 96 -5.56 6.96 -8.37
CA ILE A 96 -4.53 6.28 -9.16
C ILE A 96 -4.99 4.89 -9.63
N LEU A 97 -5.72 4.15 -8.79
CA LEU A 97 -6.14 2.78 -9.11
C LEU A 97 -7.46 2.70 -9.91
N SER A 98 -8.28 3.76 -9.89
CA SER A 98 -9.51 3.84 -10.68
C SER A 98 -9.27 4.13 -12.16
N GLU A 99 -8.14 4.74 -12.48
CA GLU A 99 -7.71 4.96 -13.85
C GLU A 99 -7.25 3.63 -14.46
N GLU A 100 -8.19 3.00 -15.20
CA GLU A 100 -7.95 1.70 -15.85
C GLU A 100 -6.84 1.77 -16.90
N ASP A 101 -6.14 0.66 -17.03
CA ASP A 101 -5.19 0.25 -18.06
C ASP A 101 -4.89 1.29 -19.16
N GLY A 102 -4.09 2.33 -18.82
CA GLY A 102 -3.62 3.37 -19.75
C GLY A 102 -3.95 4.81 -19.38
N GLY A 103 -4.83 5.08 -18.40
CA GLY A 103 -5.22 6.45 -18.02
C GLY A 103 -4.16 7.16 -17.17
N HIS A 104 -3.61 6.50 -16.18
CA HIS A 104 -2.54 7.09 -15.37
C HIS A 104 -1.21 6.93 -16.09
N GLN A 105 -0.79 7.97 -16.78
CA GLN A 105 0.58 8.05 -17.29
C GLN A 105 1.51 8.21 -16.09
N LEU A 106 2.42 7.23 -15.93
CA LEU A 106 3.50 7.34 -14.95
C LEU A 106 4.25 8.65 -15.22
N LYS A 107 4.39 9.46 -14.19
CA LYS A 107 5.14 10.71 -14.26
C LYS A 107 6.53 10.45 -13.73
N ASP A 108 7.44 10.09 -14.63
CA ASP A 108 8.85 10.01 -14.26
C ASP A 108 9.37 11.40 -13.94
N GLU A 109 9.72 11.63 -12.67
CA GLU A 109 10.29 12.86 -12.16
C GLU A 109 11.70 12.57 -11.66
N ARG A 110 12.61 13.53 -11.83
CA ARG A 110 13.96 13.43 -11.29
C ARG A 110 13.99 13.90 -9.85
N PHE A 111 14.32 13.02 -8.92
CA PHE A 111 14.36 13.34 -7.50
C PHE A 111 15.50 12.63 -6.76
N SER A 112 15.81 13.12 -5.54
CA SER A 112 16.73 12.45 -4.62
C SER A 112 15.95 11.49 -3.72
N PRO A 113 16.29 10.17 -3.70
CA PRO A 113 15.69 9.22 -2.79
C PRO A 113 15.85 9.60 -1.31
N ASN A 114 16.99 10.20 -0.95
CA ASN A 114 17.26 10.67 0.40
C ASN A 114 16.28 11.77 0.82
N ILE A 115 16.02 12.73 -0.06
CA ILE A 115 15.07 13.83 0.21
C ILE A 115 13.65 13.29 0.33
N LEU A 116 13.24 12.36 -0.54
CA LEU A 116 11.93 11.71 -0.44
C LEU A 116 11.77 11.02 0.92
N CYS A 117 12.74 10.19 1.31
CA CYS A 117 12.70 9.50 2.59
C CYS A 117 12.65 10.47 3.77
N GLN A 118 13.43 11.55 3.76
CA GLN A 118 13.40 12.54 4.82
C GLN A 118 12.02 13.23 4.93
N ARG A 119 11.39 13.55 3.80
CA ARG A 119 10.03 14.10 3.79
C ARG A 119 9.00 13.13 4.37
N CYS A 120 9.10 11.84 4.04
CA CYS A 120 8.24 10.81 4.63
C CYS A 120 8.47 10.71 6.16
N ILE A 121 9.70 10.79 6.64
CA ILE A 121 10.01 10.85 8.08
C ILE A 121 9.33 12.05 8.73
N ASP A 122 9.53 13.25 8.18
CA ASP A 122 9.01 14.51 8.74
C ASP A 122 7.46 14.49 8.78
N ALA A 123 6.81 13.92 7.75
CA ALA A 123 5.36 13.78 7.68
C ALA A 123 4.81 12.81 8.73
N ASN A 124 5.53 11.74 9.06
CA ASN A 124 5.08 10.71 9.98
C ASN A 124 5.55 10.91 11.44
N LEU A 125 6.55 11.76 11.68
CA LEU A 125 7.12 12.03 13.01
C LEU A 125 6.05 12.41 14.07
N PRO A 126 5.02 13.23 13.76
CA PRO A 126 4.00 13.58 14.75
C PRO A 126 3.14 12.40 15.23
N TYR A 127 3.16 11.28 14.54
CA TYR A 127 2.30 10.13 14.76
C TYR A 127 2.99 8.96 15.45
N VAL A 128 4.28 9.11 15.69
CA VAL A 128 5.10 8.12 16.40
C VAL A 128 4.73 8.10 17.87
N HIS A 129 4.58 6.93 18.46
CA HIS A 129 4.31 6.77 19.88
C HIS A 129 5.44 7.35 20.73
N GLU A 130 5.07 7.89 21.90
CA GLU A 130 6.05 8.39 22.87
C GLU A 130 7.04 7.28 23.26
N GLY A 131 8.34 7.60 23.18
CA GLY A 131 9.41 6.64 23.46
C GLY A 131 9.85 5.78 22.26
N VAL A 132 9.20 5.92 21.09
CA VAL A 132 9.67 5.32 19.84
C VAL A 132 10.51 6.33 19.07
N ARG A 133 11.64 5.88 18.54
CA ARG A 133 12.50 6.71 17.69
C ARG A 133 12.23 6.40 16.22
N LEU A 134 11.84 7.41 15.44
CA LEU A 134 11.76 7.36 13.99
C LEU A 134 13.05 7.95 13.40
N SER A 135 13.72 7.23 12.51
CA SER A 135 15.00 7.66 11.93
C SER A 135 15.14 7.25 10.47
N PHE A 136 16.00 7.96 9.76
CA PHE A 136 16.36 7.69 8.38
C PHE A 136 17.77 7.09 8.30
N ARG A 137 17.96 6.09 7.45
CA ARG A 137 19.27 5.53 7.08
C ARG A 137 19.37 5.33 5.58
N SER A 138 20.43 5.83 4.99
CA SER A 138 20.69 5.66 3.55
C SER A 138 22.07 5.06 3.32
N GLU A 139 22.15 4.17 2.36
CA GLU A 139 23.41 3.70 1.79
C GLU A 139 23.75 4.47 0.49
N LEU A 140 22.93 5.45 0.11
CA LEU A 140 23.12 6.28 -1.08
C LEU A 140 23.80 7.59 -0.69
N SER A 141 24.67 8.09 -1.58
CA SER A 141 25.17 9.45 -1.49
C SER A 141 24.03 10.47 -1.70
N ASP A 142 24.10 11.63 -1.05
CA ASP A 142 23.15 12.73 -1.22
C ASP A 142 23.14 13.32 -2.65
N THR A 143 24.17 13.00 -3.43
CA THR A 143 24.27 13.40 -4.84
C THR A 143 23.53 12.48 -5.80
N VAL A 144 22.95 11.38 -5.31
CA VAL A 144 22.20 10.43 -6.13
C VAL A 144 20.83 11.01 -6.46
N PHE A 145 20.55 11.06 -7.78
CA PHE A 145 19.23 11.36 -8.33
C PHE A 145 18.78 10.19 -9.20
N VAL A 146 17.49 9.96 -9.23
CA VAL A 146 16.84 8.91 -10.03
C VAL A 146 15.61 9.47 -10.72
N GLU A 147 15.15 8.79 -11.77
CA GLU A 147 13.91 9.10 -12.46
C GLU A 147 12.91 7.95 -12.22
N ALA A 148 11.77 8.26 -11.64
CA ALA A 148 10.65 7.36 -11.41
C ALA A 148 9.41 8.18 -11.01
N ASP A 149 8.26 7.52 -10.79
CA ASP A 149 7.07 8.19 -10.30
C ASP A 149 7.21 8.50 -8.80
N TYR A 150 7.61 9.73 -8.52
CA TYR A 150 7.83 10.24 -7.16
C TYR A 150 6.58 10.07 -6.28
N HIS A 151 5.40 10.43 -6.81
CA HIS A 151 4.17 10.46 -6.03
C HIS A 151 3.74 9.06 -5.57
N ILE A 152 3.79 8.08 -6.48
CA ILE A 152 3.45 6.69 -6.14
C ILE A 152 4.44 6.13 -5.12
N ILE A 153 5.74 6.43 -5.25
CA ILE A 153 6.75 5.99 -4.28
C ILE A 153 6.48 6.62 -2.91
N GLU A 154 6.20 7.92 -2.87
CA GLU A 154 5.88 8.64 -1.63
C GLU A 154 4.64 8.04 -0.92
N LEU A 155 3.57 7.74 -1.67
CA LEU A 155 2.36 7.09 -1.14
C LEU A 155 2.69 5.72 -0.50
N ILE A 156 3.44 4.88 -1.20
CA ILE A 156 3.84 3.56 -0.69
C ILE A 156 4.64 3.71 0.60
N MET A 157 5.64 4.61 0.62
CA MET A 157 6.50 4.79 1.79
C MET A 157 5.73 5.34 2.99
N ASN A 158 4.82 6.29 2.78
CA ASN A 158 3.95 6.80 3.84
C ASN A 158 3.01 5.71 4.39
N LYS A 159 2.46 4.84 3.54
CA LYS A 159 1.63 3.71 3.99
C LYS A 159 2.44 2.72 4.84
N LEU A 160 3.65 2.36 4.42
CA LEU A 160 4.53 1.48 5.20
C LEU A 160 4.91 2.09 6.55
N LEU A 161 5.23 3.39 6.58
CA LEU A 161 5.53 4.11 7.82
C LEU A 161 4.32 4.19 8.73
N ALA A 162 3.14 4.49 8.21
CA ALA A 162 1.90 4.56 9.00
C ALA A 162 1.61 3.24 9.71
N VAL A 163 1.74 2.10 9.00
CA VAL A 163 1.61 0.76 9.58
C VAL A 163 2.66 0.56 10.68
N SER A 164 3.93 0.85 10.41
CA SER A 164 4.98 0.69 11.43
C SER A 164 4.76 1.60 12.64
N CYS A 165 4.31 2.84 12.47
CA CYS A 165 4.00 3.76 13.56
C CYS A 165 2.83 3.26 14.42
N GLN A 166 1.82 2.66 13.81
CA GLN A 166 0.64 2.13 14.50
C GLN A 166 1.00 0.95 15.41
N PHE A 167 1.91 0.07 14.97
CA PHE A 167 2.20 -1.18 15.66
C PHE A 167 3.47 -1.17 16.51
N THR A 168 4.29 -0.13 16.40
CA THR A 168 5.50 0.01 17.20
C THR A 168 5.22 0.86 18.44
N SER A 169 5.13 0.23 19.60
CA SER A 169 4.90 0.92 20.88
C SER A 169 6.19 1.24 21.64
N LYS A 170 7.32 0.60 21.30
CA LYS A 170 8.65 0.82 21.92
C LYS A 170 9.75 0.52 20.91
N GLY A 171 10.90 1.16 21.07
CA GLY A 171 12.09 0.91 20.27
C GLY A 171 12.28 1.91 19.13
N GLU A 172 12.54 1.41 17.92
CA GLU A 172 12.81 2.29 16.76
C GLU A 172 12.12 1.82 15.49
N ILE A 173 11.80 2.81 14.65
CA ILE A 173 11.37 2.63 13.27
C ILE A 173 12.44 3.28 12.39
N ILE A 174 12.91 2.57 11.38
CA ILE A 174 13.92 3.04 10.46
C ILE A 174 13.36 2.97 9.04
N LEU A 175 13.28 4.13 8.38
CA LEU A 175 13.12 4.22 6.95
C LEU A 175 14.49 4.25 6.31
N GLY A 176 14.72 3.42 5.30
CA GLY A 176 16.01 3.41 4.61
C GLY A 176 15.90 3.23 3.11
N CYS A 177 17.01 3.53 2.42
CA CYS A 177 17.14 3.24 1.01
C CYS A 177 18.56 2.81 0.64
N ARG A 178 18.65 1.91 -0.34
CA ARG A 178 19.90 1.38 -0.88
C ARG A 178 19.78 1.02 -2.36
N ARG A 179 20.90 0.84 -3.03
CA ARG A 179 20.89 0.23 -4.37
C ARG A 179 20.45 -1.22 -4.30
N GLY A 180 19.69 -1.64 -5.29
CA GLY A 180 19.36 -3.02 -5.53
C GLY A 180 20.39 -3.72 -6.43
N ASP A 181 20.13 -4.99 -6.70
CA ASP A 181 20.85 -5.76 -7.70
C ASP A 181 19.81 -6.29 -8.71
N PRO A 182 19.93 -5.91 -9.98
CA PRO A 182 20.92 -5.03 -10.61
C PRO A 182 20.82 -3.55 -10.20
N SER A 183 21.84 -2.74 -10.49
CA SER A 183 22.00 -1.36 -10.02
C SER A 183 20.94 -0.35 -10.50
N ASN A 184 20.10 -0.72 -11.47
CA ASN A 184 18.94 0.05 -11.90
C ASN A 184 17.71 -0.14 -11.00
N LEU A 185 17.85 -0.89 -9.91
CA LEU A 185 16.85 -1.02 -8.88
C LEU A 185 17.19 -0.14 -7.67
N LEU A 186 16.18 0.43 -7.04
CA LEU A 186 16.25 0.96 -5.69
C LEU A 186 15.45 0.07 -4.76
N VAL A 187 15.96 -0.07 -3.54
CA VAL A 187 15.27 -0.75 -2.44
C VAL A 187 15.05 0.27 -1.36
N PHE A 188 13.80 0.63 -1.15
CA PHE A 188 13.35 1.32 0.05
C PHE A 188 12.91 0.29 1.07
N TYR A 189 13.18 0.53 2.35
CA TYR A 189 12.73 -0.37 3.40
C TYR A 189 12.24 0.40 4.62
N VAL A 190 11.20 -0.12 5.25
CA VAL A 190 10.76 0.29 6.57
C VAL A 190 10.96 -0.90 7.49
N GLN A 191 11.75 -0.71 8.54
CA GLN A 191 11.96 -1.72 9.56
C GLN A 191 11.63 -1.15 10.93
N ASP A 192 11.06 -1.98 11.77
CA ASP A 192 10.82 -1.67 13.16
C ASP A 192 11.49 -2.71 14.08
N SER A 193 11.79 -2.29 15.30
CA SER A 193 12.26 -3.16 16.37
C SER A 193 11.12 -3.52 17.33
N GLY A 194 9.88 -3.16 16.94
CA GLY A 194 8.73 -3.10 17.83
C GLY A 194 8.25 -4.46 18.34
N GLY A 195 7.60 -4.42 19.48
CA GLY A 195 7.11 -5.59 20.21
C GLY A 195 5.90 -6.30 19.58
N THR A 196 5.38 -5.87 18.45
CA THR A 196 4.27 -6.53 17.78
C THR A 196 4.75 -7.09 16.45
N THR A 197 5.29 -8.28 16.52
CA THR A 197 5.61 -9.04 15.29
C THR A 197 4.30 -9.40 14.61
N ILE A 198 4.22 -9.16 13.31
CA ILE A 198 3.08 -9.64 12.50
C ILE A 198 3.00 -11.16 12.69
N PRO A 199 1.85 -11.69 13.13
CA PRO A 199 1.67 -13.14 13.30
C PRO A 199 2.03 -13.89 12.02
N GLU A 200 2.71 -15.04 12.16
CA GLU A 200 3.25 -15.81 11.03
C GLU A 200 2.17 -16.21 10.02
N ASP A 201 1.00 -16.60 10.52
CA ASP A 201 -0.19 -16.92 9.73
C ASP A 201 -0.72 -15.72 8.94
N ARG A 202 -0.47 -14.50 9.41
CA ARG A 202 -0.89 -13.27 8.75
C ARG A 202 0.13 -12.69 7.76
N LYS A 203 1.39 -13.05 7.87
CA LYS A 203 2.44 -12.58 6.94
C LYS A 203 2.11 -12.93 5.48
N ALA A 204 1.60 -14.15 5.25
CA ALA A 204 1.20 -14.60 3.93
C ALA A 204 -0.04 -13.85 3.38
N GLU A 205 -0.85 -13.24 4.25
CA GLU A 205 -2.09 -12.54 3.88
C GLU A 205 -1.88 -11.04 3.65
N LEU A 206 -0.76 -10.45 4.13
CA LEU A 206 -0.47 -9.02 4.06
C LEU A 206 -0.67 -8.39 2.68
N PHE A 207 -0.49 -9.17 1.62
CA PHE A 207 -0.52 -8.70 0.24
C PHE A 207 -1.60 -9.37 -0.60
N LYS A 208 -2.39 -10.28 -0.02
CA LYS A 208 -3.26 -11.20 -0.79
C LYS A 208 -4.73 -10.83 -0.82
N TRP A 209 -5.18 -9.91 0.02
CA TRP A 209 -6.63 -9.64 0.14
C TRP A 209 -7.31 -9.35 -1.20
N PHE A 210 -6.62 -8.67 -2.12
CA PHE A 210 -7.12 -8.41 -3.48
C PHE A 210 -6.97 -9.58 -4.45
N GLU A 211 -6.18 -10.59 -4.12
CA GLU A 211 -6.00 -11.73 -5.03
C GLU A 211 -7.17 -12.72 -4.94
N ASN A 212 -7.83 -12.79 -3.77
CA ASN A 212 -8.96 -13.70 -3.53
C ASN A 212 -10.11 -12.98 -2.79
N PRO A 213 -10.88 -12.12 -3.47
CA PRO A 213 -11.97 -11.37 -2.84
C PRO A 213 -13.17 -12.22 -2.40
N ASP A 214 -13.23 -13.51 -2.78
CA ASP A 214 -14.27 -14.47 -2.40
C ASP A 214 -13.97 -15.15 -1.06
N GLU A 215 -12.78 -15.08 -0.55
CA GLU A 215 -12.48 -15.52 0.80
C GLU A 215 -13.07 -14.50 1.79
N LYS A 216 -13.77 -15.01 2.80
CA LYS A 216 -14.42 -14.24 3.88
C LYS A 216 -13.44 -13.47 4.77
N SER A 217 -12.22 -13.27 4.34
CA SER A 217 -11.20 -12.48 5.02
C SER A 217 -11.53 -10.99 4.90
N GLU A 218 -11.79 -10.36 6.02
CA GLU A 218 -11.87 -8.91 6.09
C GLU A 218 -10.47 -8.32 5.95
N PRO A 219 -10.32 -7.13 5.30
CA PRO A 219 -9.05 -6.43 5.29
C PRO A 219 -8.57 -6.25 6.74
N THR A 220 -7.35 -6.67 7.00
CA THR A 220 -6.74 -6.51 8.32
C THR A 220 -6.15 -5.11 8.46
N GLU A 221 -5.93 -4.67 9.69
CA GLU A 221 -5.21 -3.41 10.00
C GLU A 221 -3.81 -3.35 9.36
N PHE A 222 -3.28 -4.50 8.93
CA PHE A 222 -1.99 -4.65 8.23
C PHE A 222 -2.14 -4.73 6.71
N ASP A 223 -3.31 -4.41 6.13
CA ASP A 223 -3.51 -4.60 4.69
C ASP A 223 -2.61 -3.67 3.87
N LEU A 224 -1.63 -4.27 3.23
CA LEU A 224 -0.71 -3.64 2.30
C LEU A 224 -0.99 -3.97 0.83
N SER A 225 -2.15 -4.57 0.55
CA SER A 225 -2.51 -5.00 -0.80
C SER A 225 -2.65 -3.82 -1.77
N VAL A 226 -3.09 -2.65 -1.29
CA VAL A 226 -3.12 -1.41 -2.06
C VAL A 226 -1.71 -0.97 -2.39
N ALA A 227 -0.83 -0.90 -1.40
CA ALA A 227 0.58 -0.54 -1.59
C ALA A 227 1.28 -1.50 -2.57
N GLN A 228 0.98 -2.80 -2.48
CA GLN A 228 1.48 -3.80 -3.44
C GLN A 228 0.98 -3.53 -4.87
N ARG A 229 -0.28 -3.15 -5.03
CA ARG A 229 -0.85 -2.83 -6.35
C ARG A 229 -0.22 -1.57 -6.93
N LEU A 230 -0.01 -0.53 -6.12
CA LEU A 230 0.72 0.67 -6.51
C LEU A 230 2.18 0.34 -6.89
N ALA A 231 2.85 -0.52 -6.11
CA ALA A 231 4.19 -0.97 -6.42
C ALA A 231 4.28 -1.65 -7.78
N ARG A 232 3.34 -2.55 -8.09
CA ARG A 232 3.26 -3.21 -9.41
C ARG A 232 3.01 -2.21 -10.56
N LYS A 233 2.27 -1.13 -10.32
CA LYS A 233 1.98 -0.10 -11.33
C LYS A 233 3.25 0.64 -11.79
N VAL A 234 4.22 0.80 -10.90
CA VAL A 234 5.54 1.38 -11.22
C VAL A 234 6.59 0.31 -11.60
N GLY A 235 6.16 -0.92 -11.88
CA GLY A 235 7.06 -2.02 -12.23
C GLY A 235 7.87 -2.56 -11.06
N GLY A 236 7.53 -2.16 -9.84
CA GLY A 236 8.18 -2.57 -8.60
C GLY A 236 7.47 -3.73 -7.90
N ASN A 237 7.99 -4.08 -6.74
CA ASN A 237 7.46 -5.13 -5.88
C ASN A 237 7.63 -4.76 -4.40
N LEU A 238 6.62 -5.08 -3.60
CA LEU A 238 6.67 -4.94 -2.16
C LEU A 238 6.74 -6.33 -1.53
N ARG A 239 7.65 -6.53 -0.59
CA ARG A 239 7.83 -7.81 0.09
C ARG A 239 8.13 -7.65 1.56
N TYR A 240 7.81 -8.68 2.32
CA TYR A 240 8.30 -8.87 3.68
C TYR A 240 9.69 -9.50 3.65
N ASP A 241 10.63 -9.00 4.46
CA ASP A 241 11.97 -9.58 4.59
C ASP A 241 11.97 -10.62 5.73
N GLU A 242 11.82 -11.88 5.36
CA GLU A 242 11.81 -13.02 6.31
C GLU A 242 13.17 -13.23 7.00
N SER A 243 14.25 -12.70 6.44
CA SER A 243 15.59 -12.80 7.03
C SER A 243 15.78 -11.86 8.22
N TRP A 244 14.90 -10.85 8.36
CA TRP A 244 14.94 -9.89 9.45
C TRP A 244 14.22 -10.44 10.68
N THR A 245 14.98 -10.69 11.76
CA THR A 245 14.46 -11.34 12.97
C THR A 245 14.27 -10.41 14.16
N LYS A 246 14.58 -9.11 14.01
CA LYS A 246 14.53 -8.12 15.11
C LYS A 246 13.27 -7.24 15.07
N GLY A 247 12.15 -7.76 14.57
CA GLY A 247 10.92 -7.04 14.35
C GLY A 247 10.40 -7.27 12.94
N THR A 248 9.78 -6.26 12.35
CA THR A 248 9.23 -6.31 10.99
C THR A 248 10.14 -5.54 10.03
N ARG A 249 10.37 -6.06 8.83
CA ARG A 249 11.00 -5.33 7.74
C ARG A 249 10.24 -5.55 6.44
N MET A 250 9.78 -4.44 5.87
CA MET A 250 9.13 -4.39 4.56
C MET A 250 10.08 -3.74 3.57
N GLU A 251 10.24 -4.34 2.39
CA GLU A 251 11.08 -3.81 1.31
C GLU A 251 10.21 -3.49 0.10
N PHE A 252 10.35 -2.28 -0.42
CA PHE A 252 9.81 -1.86 -1.70
C PHE A 252 10.96 -1.75 -2.70
N ILE A 253 10.92 -2.62 -3.72
CA ILE A 253 11.91 -2.70 -4.78
C ILE A 253 11.31 -2.07 -6.02
N VAL A 254 11.96 -1.06 -6.59
CA VAL A 254 11.45 -0.32 -7.74
C VAL A 254 12.55 -0.09 -8.77
N PRO A 255 12.26 -0.31 -10.09
CA PRO A 255 13.17 0.09 -11.15
C PRO A 255 13.24 1.61 -11.25
N VAL A 256 14.45 2.13 -11.47
CA VAL A 256 14.71 3.56 -11.65
C VAL A 256 15.65 3.79 -12.82
N ARG A 257 15.61 5.01 -13.36
CA ARG A 257 16.54 5.47 -14.42
C ARG A 257 17.50 6.48 -13.89
#